data_515ef2171fa4293c1f0409186c9cb6e7
#
_entry.id   515ef2171fa4293c1f0409186c9cb6e7
#
_cell.length_a   1.000
_cell.length_b   1.000
_cell.length_c   1.000
_cell.angle_alpha   90.00
_cell.angle_beta   90.00
_cell.angle_gamma   90.00
#
_symmetry.space_group_name_H-M   'P 1'
#
loop_
_entity.id
_entity.type
_entity.pdbx_description
1 polymer ?
#
loop_
_entity_poly.entity_id
_entity_poly.type
_entity_poly.pdbx_seq_one_letter_code
_entity_poly.pdbx_strand_id
1 'polypeptide(L)'
;NIGNNFFSTAVEELETYFSEVGYRLLIASTKENVTREAEQLHEINSSMVDGVILASTAESYDQLMQYLPHTLPIVLFDRSFDAINLSSVVCSSAPQLSEAVTALYKKGHRRIGFIVSRRRISSAQERLGAYLHVMEQFGISDINTFIKESEDDYAKVEIGCAQLLQEGTTAIIASDGAISFYTRHACIQMGKILGKNIEIVGYVDAPNTDLMIDYFATIKLPIREAAHKAGEEIISCIQNPNIIHKIELSATLIFRQS
;
A
#
# COMPACT_ATOMS: atom_id res chain seq x y z
N ASN A 1 8.71 -2.57 6.11
CA ASN A 1 8.92 -1.91 7.41
C ASN A 1 7.88 -2.42 8.42
N ILE A 2 8.31 -3.24 9.40
CA ILE A 2 7.45 -3.86 10.43
C ILE A 2 6.72 -2.80 11.30
N GLY A 3 7.20 -1.57 11.35
CA GLY A 3 6.51 -0.46 12.02
C GLY A 3 5.26 0.04 11.31
N ASN A 4 4.97 -0.43 10.10
CA ASN A 4 3.75 -0.14 9.36
C ASN A 4 2.67 -1.17 9.74
N ASN A 5 1.49 -0.70 10.12
CA ASN A 5 0.37 -1.55 10.56
C ASN A 5 -0.06 -2.60 9.52
N PHE A 6 0.09 -2.32 8.23
CA PHE A 6 -0.15 -3.29 7.17
C PHE A 6 0.74 -4.53 7.37
N PHE A 7 2.06 -4.33 7.46
CA PHE A 7 2.99 -5.44 7.60
C PHE A 7 2.93 -6.11 8.98
N SER A 8 2.69 -5.38 10.07
CA SER A 8 2.55 -6.01 11.39
C SER A 8 1.31 -6.90 11.47
N THR A 9 0.18 -6.48 10.89
CA THR A 9 -1.04 -7.29 10.78
C THR A 9 -0.81 -8.53 9.91
N ALA A 10 -0.11 -8.38 8.78
CA ALA A 10 0.21 -9.51 7.91
C ALA A 10 1.13 -10.53 8.61
N VAL A 11 2.13 -10.06 9.35
CA VAL A 11 3.04 -10.93 10.11
C VAL A 11 2.30 -11.70 11.21
N GLU A 12 1.40 -11.06 11.94
CA GLU A 12 0.57 -11.72 12.96
C GLU A 12 -0.27 -12.87 12.37
N GLU A 13 -0.88 -12.65 11.21
CA GLU A 13 -1.65 -13.67 10.51
C GLU A 13 -0.76 -14.81 9.99
N LEU A 14 0.37 -14.48 9.38
CA LEU A 14 1.34 -15.47 8.88
C LEU A 14 1.92 -16.32 10.01
N GLU A 15 2.24 -15.72 11.16
CA GLU A 15 2.72 -16.44 12.33
C GLU A 15 1.70 -17.45 12.82
N THR A 16 0.43 -17.03 12.93
CA THR A 16 -0.68 -17.90 13.29
C THR A 16 -0.82 -19.07 12.33
N TYR A 17 -0.91 -18.78 11.03
CA TYR A 17 -1.04 -19.80 10.00
C TYR A 17 0.12 -20.80 10.00
N PHE A 18 1.36 -20.34 10.02
CA PHE A 18 2.53 -21.22 9.99
C PHE A 18 2.66 -22.08 11.25
N SER A 19 2.28 -21.55 12.41
CA SER A 19 2.22 -22.33 13.65
C SER A 19 1.26 -23.54 13.55
N GLU A 20 0.11 -23.35 12.87
CA GLU A 20 -0.88 -24.40 12.66
C GLU A 20 -0.40 -25.49 11.69
N VAL A 21 0.36 -25.12 10.67
CA VAL A 21 0.87 -26.06 9.65
C VAL A 21 2.29 -26.59 9.94
N GLY A 22 2.85 -26.28 11.12
CA GLY A 22 4.13 -26.82 11.58
C GLY A 22 5.38 -26.15 11.04
N TYR A 23 5.27 -24.94 10.52
CA TYR A 23 6.39 -24.10 10.08
C TYR A 23 6.72 -23.03 11.12
N ARG A 24 7.88 -22.41 10.97
CA ARG A 24 8.29 -21.25 11.75
C ARG A 24 8.51 -20.05 10.86
N LEU A 25 8.03 -18.88 11.28
CA LEU A 25 8.23 -17.63 10.59
C LEU A 25 9.51 -16.94 11.10
N LEU A 26 10.43 -16.64 10.18
CA LEU A 26 11.54 -15.72 10.40
C LEU A 26 11.24 -14.39 9.72
N ILE A 27 11.47 -13.29 10.42
CA ILE A 27 11.11 -11.96 9.91
C ILE A 27 12.39 -11.14 9.72
N ALA A 28 12.57 -10.62 8.51
CA ALA A 28 13.64 -9.69 8.17
C ALA A 28 13.06 -8.37 7.67
N SER A 29 13.59 -7.24 8.13
CA SER A 29 13.14 -5.92 7.69
C SER A 29 14.22 -5.22 6.87
N THR A 30 13.90 -4.94 5.60
CA THR A 30 14.78 -4.21 4.69
C THR A 30 14.80 -2.71 4.93
N LYS A 31 13.85 -2.17 5.72
CA LYS A 31 13.65 -0.73 5.95
C LYS A 31 13.54 0.06 4.65
N GLU A 32 12.86 -0.50 3.65
CA GLU A 32 12.68 0.08 2.31
C GLU A 32 14.02 0.41 1.60
N ASN A 33 15.03 -0.43 1.79
CA ASN A 33 16.34 -0.29 1.19
C ASN A 33 16.68 -1.51 0.34
N VAL A 34 16.86 -1.32 -0.96
CA VAL A 34 17.10 -2.40 -1.94
C VAL A 34 18.44 -3.12 -1.72
N THR A 35 19.50 -2.39 -1.32
CA THR A 35 20.80 -3.00 -1.03
C THR A 35 20.69 -3.95 0.17
N ARG A 36 20.01 -3.50 1.22
CA ARG A 36 19.76 -4.33 2.40
C ARG A 36 18.85 -5.53 2.08
N GLU A 37 17.89 -5.38 1.17
CA GLU A 37 17.07 -6.50 0.70
C GLU A 37 17.93 -7.55 0.00
N ALA A 38 18.81 -7.12 -0.90
CA ALA A 38 19.73 -8.01 -1.61
C ALA A 38 20.68 -8.74 -0.65
N GLU A 39 21.27 -8.05 0.33
CA GLU A 39 22.12 -8.63 1.36
C GLU A 39 21.35 -9.70 2.16
N GLN A 40 20.14 -9.39 2.64
CA GLN A 40 19.32 -10.32 3.40
C GLN A 40 18.89 -11.55 2.58
N LEU A 41 18.53 -11.37 1.30
CA LEU A 41 18.19 -12.49 0.43
C LEU A 41 19.40 -13.39 0.14
N HIS A 42 20.58 -12.81 0.04
CA HIS A 42 21.81 -13.58 -0.10
C HIS A 42 22.11 -14.41 1.17
N GLU A 43 21.98 -13.82 2.34
CA GLU A 43 22.17 -14.51 3.64
C GLU A 43 21.12 -15.63 3.82
N ILE A 44 19.85 -15.37 3.49
CA ILE A 44 18.76 -16.35 3.57
C ILE A 44 19.03 -17.53 2.63
N ASN A 45 19.47 -17.28 1.39
CA ASN A 45 19.80 -18.34 0.43
C ASN A 45 20.93 -19.29 0.91
N SER A 46 21.79 -18.81 1.78
CA SER A 46 22.82 -19.62 2.44
C SER A 46 22.35 -20.33 3.72
N SER A 47 21.11 -20.05 4.15
CA SER A 47 20.51 -20.57 5.38
C SER A 47 19.56 -21.75 5.10
N MET A 48 19.13 -22.45 6.15
CA MET A 48 18.18 -23.54 6.07
C MET A 48 16.73 -23.01 6.19
N VAL A 49 16.25 -22.26 5.18
CA VAL A 49 14.84 -21.84 5.05
C VAL A 49 14.20 -22.55 3.85
N ASP A 50 12.91 -22.85 3.95
CA ASP A 50 12.17 -23.60 2.93
C ASP A 50 11.59 -22.68 1.84
N GLY A 51 11.33 -21.43 2.14
CA GLY A 51 10.76 -20.45 1.18
C GLY A 51 10.73 -19.03 1.74
N VAL A 52 10.39 -18.07 0.88
CA VAL A 52 10.37 -16.64 1.20
C VAL A 52 9.07 -15.98 0.74
N ILE A 53 8.41 -15.24 1.63
CA ILE A 53 7.38 -14.27 1.28
C ILE A 53 8.05 -12.89 1.25
N LEU A 54 8.05 -12.24 0.10
CA LEU A 54 8.83 -11.03 -0.18
C LEU A 54 7.95 -9.83 -0.53
N ALA A 55 7.95 -8.80 0.32
CA ALA A 55 7.47 -7.47 -0.04
C ALA A 55 8.65 -6.64 -0.58
N SER A 56 8.97 -6.80 -1.86
CA SER A 56 10.19 -6.26 -2.46
C SER A 56 10.25 -4.73 -2.45
N THR A 57 11.45 -4.20 -2.27
CA THR A 57 11.77 -2.78 -2.39
C THR A 57 12.37 -2.41 -3.76
N ALA A 58 12.51 -3.40 -4.65
CA ALA A 58 12.96 -3.17 -6.02
C ALA A 58 11.98 -2.26 -6.79
N GLU A 59 12.53 -1.42 -7.64
CA GLU A 59 11.77 -0.48 -8.47
C GLU A 59 11.38 -1.09 -9.82
N SER A 60 12.01 -2.20 -10.21
CA SER A 60 11.73 -2.92 -11.46
C SER A 60 11.98 -4.42 -11.32
N TYR A 61 11.37 -5.18 -12.23
CA TYR A 61 11.62 -6.60 -12.39
C TYR A 61 13.12 -6.91 -12.60
N ASP A 62 13.77 -6.16 -13.49
CA ASP A 62 15.19 -6.38 -13.80
C ASP A 62 16.09 -6.16 -12.59
N GLN A 63 15.77 -5.17 -11.76
CA GLN A 63 16.50 -4.94 -10.52
C GLN A 63 16.33 -6.09 -9.53
N LEU A 64 15.11 -6.58 -9.34
CA LEU A 64 14.83 -7.70 -8.45
C LEU A 64 15.58 -8.97 -8.90
N MET A 65 15.57 -9.26 -10.19
CA MET A 65 16.22 -10.46 -10.76
C MET A 65 17.73 -10.49 -10.58
N GLN A 66 18.39 -9.35 -10.32
CA GLN A 66 19.85 -9.31 -10.10
C GLN A 66 20.29 -9.99 -8.79
N TYR A 67 19.38 -10.06 -7.80
CA TYR A 67 19.72 -10.60 -6.47
C TYR A 67 18.71 -11.64 -5.95
N LEU A 68 17.71 -11.97 -6.75
CA LEU A 68 16.71 -12.95 -6.36
C LEU A 68 17.34 -14.36 -6.31
N PRO A 69 17.21 -15.11 -5.22
CA PRO A 69 17.70 -16.49 -5.16
C PRO A 69 16.90 -17.40 -6.08
N HIS A 70 17.59 -18.15 -6.94
CA HIS A 70 16.97 -19.05 -7.91
C HIS A 70 16.58 -20.43 -7.34
N THR A 71 17.04 -20.73 -6.12
CA THR A 71 16.89 -22.07 -5.52
C THR A 71 15.79 -22.15 -4.47
N LEU A 72 15.23 -21.01 -4.07
CA LEU A 72 14.17 -20.94 -3.06
C LEU A 72 12.82 -20.59 -3.68
N PRO A 73 11.73 -21.24 -3.27
CA PRO A 73 10.39 -20.78 -3.55
C PRO A 73 10.18 -19.35 -3.01
N ILE A 74 9.63 -18.47 -3.84
CA ILE A 74 9.36 -17.09 -3.48
C ILE A 74 7.94 -16.72 -3.88
N VAL A 75 7.22 -16.10 -2.95
CA VAL A 75 5.93 -15.47 -3.17
C VAL A 75 6.06 -13.99 -2.95
N LEU A 76 5.72 -13.18 -3.95
CA LEU A 76 5.65 -11.73 -3.79
C LEU A 76 4.39 -11.36 -3.00
N PHE A 77 4.53 -10.41 -2.07
CA PHE A 77 3.45 -9.94 -1.22
C PHE A 77 3.30 -8.41 -1.29
N ASP A 78 2.05 -7.92 -1.42
CA ASP A 78 1.69 -6.50 -1.54
C ASP A 78 2.24 -5.81 -2.81
N ARG A 79 3.42 -6.18 -3.25
CA ARG A 79 4.12 -5.60 -4.41
C ARG A 79 4.43 -6.68 -5.42
N SER A 80 4.18 -6.40 -6.69
CA SER A 80 4.44 -7.33 -7.78
C SER A 80 4.90 -6.59 -9.03
N PHE A 81 5.33 -7.35 -10.01
CA PHE A 81 5.76 -6.84 -11.32
C PHE A 81 5.04 -7.66 -12.42
N ASP A 82 4.51 -6.99 -13.44
CA ASP A 82 3.70 -7.64 -14.48
C ASP A 82 4.43 -8.78 -15.21
N ALA A 83 5.74 -8.59 -15.46
CA ALA A 83 6.55 -9.53 -16.23
C ALA A 83 7.12 -10.70 -15.40
N ILE A 84 6.88 -10.73 -14.06
CA ILE A 84 7.55 -11.70 -13.19
C ILE A 84 6.91 -13.08 -13.23
N ASN A 85 7.75 -14.11 -13.36
CA ASN A 85 7.34 -15.51 -13.32
C ASN A 85 7.47 -16.08 -11.88
N LEU A 86 6.83 -15.41 -10.92
CA LEU A 86 6.74 -15.82 -9.51
C LEU A 86 5.29 -15.72 -9.05
N SER A 87 4.91 -16.54 -8.10
CA SER A 87 3.63 -16.40 -7.42
C SER A 87 3.55 -15.05 -6.69
N SER A 88 2.36 -14.47 -6.65
CA SER A 88 2.15 -13.20 -5.96
C SER A 88 0.76 -13.10 -5.33
N VAL A 89 0.70 -12.41 -4.20
CA VAL A 89 -0.54 -12.03 -3.52
C VAL A 89 -0.53 -10.53 -3.30
N VAL A 90 -1.43 -9.81 -3.96
CA VAL A 90 -1.52 -8.35 -3.89
C VAL A 90 -2.92 -7.90 -3.50
N CYS A 91 -3.02 -6.72 -2.87
CA CYS A 91 -4.28 -6.06 -2.58
C CYS A 91 -4.48 -4.91 -3.57
N SER A 92 -5.45 -5.03 -4.47
CA SER A 92 -5.84 -3.97 -5.39
C SER A 92 -6.88 -3.04 -4.76
N SER A 93 -6.74 -1.76 -4.97
CA SER A 93 -7.65 -0.72 -4.49
C SER A 93 -8.02 0.32 -5.56
N ALA A 94 -7.54 0.16 -6.79
CA ALA A 94 -7.78 1.10 -7.88
C ALA A 94 -9.27 1.36 -8.16
N PRO A 95 -10.15 0.35 -8.22
CA PRO A 95 -11.59 0.60 -8.41
C PRO A 95 -12.20 1.41 -7.27
N GLN A 96 -11.86 1.09 -6.00
CA GLN A 96 -12.37 1.76 -4.81
C GLN A 96 -11.87 3.21 -4.73
N LEU A 97 -10.61 3.43 -5.09
CA LEU A 97 -10.05 4.77 -5.15
C LEU A 97 -10.72 5.59 -6.25
N SER A 98 -10.91 5.02 -7.44
CA SER A 98 -11.63 5.68 -8.54
C SER A 98 -13.06 6.05 -8.15
N GLU A 99 -13.76 5.19 -7.42
CA GLU A 99 -15.10 5.47 -6.91
C GLU A 99 -15.07 6.61 -5.89
N ALA A 100 -14.11 6.62 -4.96
CA ALA A 100 -13.97 7.68 -3.96
C ALA A 100 -13.65 9.05 -4.60
N VAL A 101 -12.73 9.10 -5.59
CA VAL A 101 -12.43 10.33 -6.37
C VAL A 101 -13.67 10.83 -7.11
N THR A 102 -14.40 9.91 -7.76
CA THR A 102 -15.64 10.22 -8.45
C THR A 102 -16.70 10.80 -7.51
N ALA A 103 -16.83 10.23 -6.31
CA ALA A 103 -17.77 10.72 -5.31
C ALA A 103 -17.39 12.14 -4.82
N LEU A 104 -16.11 12.41 -4.58
CA LEU A 104 -15.64 13.76 -4.27
C LEU A 104 -15.97 14.76 -5.39
N TYR A 105 -15.71 14.38 -6.63
CA TYR A 105 -16.03 15.23 -7.79
C TYR A 105 -17.54 15.52 -7.88
N LYS A 106 -18.39 14.51 -7.70
CA LYS A 106 -19.86 14.66 -7.69
C LYS A 106 -20.33 15.54 -6.53
N LYS A 107 -19.63 15.53 -5.40
CA LYS A 107 -19.90 16.43 -4.23
C LYS A 107 -19.48 17.88 -4.51
N GLY A 108 -18.81 18.16 -5.61
CA GLY A 108 -18.40 19.51 -6.02
C GLY A 108 -16.92 19.83 -5.86
N HIS A 109 -16.10 18.90 -5.33
CA HIS A 109 -14.66 19.10 -5.26
C HIS A 109 -14.05 19.09 -6.68
N ARG A 110 -13.17 20.04 -6.96
CA ARG A 110 -12.46 20.16 -8.25
C ARG A 110 -10.95 20.18 -8.05
N ARG A 111 -10.49 20.67 -6.92
CA ARG A 111 -9.09 20.67 -6.49
C ARG A 111 -8.93 19.58 -5.44
N ILE A 112 -8.64 18.37 -5.92
CA ILE A 112 -8.49 17.17 -5.12
C ILE A 112 -7.00 16.83 -5.08
N GLY A 113 -6.38 16.92 -3.91
CA GLY A 113 -4.96 16.60 -3.72
C GLY A 113 -4.74 15.10 -3.57
N PHE A 114 -3.54 14.64 -3.94
CA PHE A 114 -3.07 13.28 -3.70
C PHE A 114 -1.69 13.30 -3.03
N ILE A 115 -1.59 12.69 -1.86
CA ILE A 115 -0.30 12.51 -1.18
C ILE A 115 0.10 11.04 -1.33
N VAL A 116 1.15 10.82 -2.11
CA VAL A 116 1.70 9.49 -2.37
C VAL A 116 2.91 9.23 -1.48
N SER A 117 3.06 8.01 -0.99
CA SER A 117 4.23 7.59 -0.21
C SER A 117 5.48 7.58 -1.08
N ARG A 118 5.66 6.57 -1.90
CA ARG A 118 6.80 6.37 -2.81
C ARG A 118 6.30 6.00 -4.19
N ARG A 119 6.42 6.91 -5.15
CA ARG A 119 5.89 6.71 -6.52
C ARG A 119 6.43 5.49 -7.25
N ARG A 120 7.59 5.00 -6.88
CA ARG A 120 8.28 3.87 -7.50
C ARG A 120 7.75 2.50 -7.07
N ILE A 121 6.96 2.42 -6.01
CA ILE A 121 6.38 1.17 -5.51
C ILE A 121 5.11 0.83 -6.29
N SER A 122 4.95 -0.43 -6.71
CA SER A 122 3.82 -0.86 -7.56
C SER A 122 2.44 -0.55 -6.98
N SER A 123 2.22 -0.77 -5.69
CA SER A 123 0.95 -0.43 -5.03
C SER A 123 0.67 1.07 -4.99
N ALA A 124 1.71 1.92 -4.88
CA ALA A 124 1.55 3.37 -4.96
C ALA A 124 1.31 3.83 -6.41
N GLN A 125 1.93 3.19 -7.39
CA GLN A 125 1.70 3.46 -8.82
C GLN A 125 0.27 3.11 -9.24
N GLU A 126 -0.25 1.97 -8.79
CA GLU A 126 -1.63 1.55 -9.02
C GLU A 126 -2.62 2.63 -8.54
N ARG A 127 -2.45 3.08 -7.30
CA ARG A 127 -3.30 4.08 -6.67
C ARG A 127 -3.20 5.44 -7.35
N LEU A 128 -1.98 5.88 -7.64
CA LEU A 128 -1.76 7.13 -8.37
C LEU A 128 -2.35 7.07 -9.78
N GLY A 129 -2.19 5.95 -10.48
CA GLY A 129 -2.79 5.73 -11.80
C GLY A 129 -4.31 5.81 -11.77
N ALA A 130 -4.95 5.21 -10.77
CA ALA A 130 -6.39 5.28 -10.58
C ALA A 130 -6.88 6.74 -10.35
N TYR A 131 -6.17 7.50 -9.52
CA TYR A 131 -6.46 8.92 -9.31
C TYR A 131 -6.31 9.73 -10.59
N LEU A 132 -5.18 9.60 -11.28
CA LEU A 132 -4.90 10.32 -12.53
C LEU A 132 -5.97 10.04 -13.58
N HIS A 133 -6.31 8.77 -13.78
CA HIS A 133 -7.32 8.36 -14.75
C HIS A 133 -8.67 9.05 -14.54
N VAL A 134 -9.15 9.09 -13.30
CA VAL A 134 -10.44 9.75 -12.98
C VAL A 134 -10.36 11.26 -13.13
N MET A 135 -9.26 11.89 -12.71
CA MET A 135 -9.08 13.34 -12.83
C MET A 135 -9.02 13.77 -14.30
N GLU A 136 -8.36 12.98 -15.15
CA GLU A 136 -8.32 13.19 -16.62
C GLU A 136 -9.70 13.03 -17.25
N GLN A 137 -10.46 12.00 -16.88
CA GLN A 137 -11.84 11.81 -17.35
C GLN A 137 -12.75 13.01 -17.04
N PHE A 138 -12.51 13.68 -15.93
CA PHE A 138 -13.25 14.89 -15.56
C PHE A 138 -12.68 16.17 -16.17
N GLY A 139 -11.66 16.09 -17.03
CA GLY A 139 -11.07 17.23 -17.71
C GLY A 139 -10.33 18.20 -16.79
N ILE A 140 -9.84 17.73 -15.65
CA ILE A 140 -9.05 18.56 -14.74
C ILE A 140 -7.67 18.74 -15.37
N SER A 141 -7.30 19.99 -15.61
CA SER A 141 -5.95 20.39 -16.02
C SER A 141 -5.01 20.51 -14.81
N ASP A 142 -3.72 20.52 -15.09
CA ASP A 142 -2.66 20.75 -14.08
C ASP A 142 -2.68 19.78 -12.90
N ILE A 143 -3.08 18.52 -13.13
CA ILE A 143 -3.21 17.47 -12.08
C ILE A 143 -1.92 17.33 -11.27
N ASN A 144 -0.75 17.48 -11.92
CA ASN A 144 0.56 17.35 -11.24
C ASN A 144 0.76 18.36 -10.10
N THR A 145 0.11 19.52 -10.15
CA THR A 145 0.13 20.52 -9.07
C THR A 145 -0.45 19.96 -7.77
N PHE A 146 -1.41 19.04 -7.90
CA PHE A 146 -2.14 18.44 -6.79
C PHE A 146 -1.52 17.14 -6.29
N ILE A 147 -0.36 16.71 -6.80
CA ILE A 147 0.32 15.49 -6.36
C ILE A 147 1.57 15.85 -5.55
N LYS A 148 1.66 15.31 -4.33
CA LYS A 148 2.83 15.48 -3.45
C LYS A 148 3.38 14.13 -3.04
N GLU A 149 4.70 13.99 -3.04
CA GLU A 149 5.39 12.78 -2.60
C GLU A 149 5.98 12.98 -1.21
N SER A 150 5.80 11.99 -0.31
CA SER A 150 6.16 12.10 1.10
C SER A 150 7.26 11.15 1.55
N GLU A 151 7.56 10.09 0.79
CA GLU A 151 8.54 9.05 1.16
C GLU A 151 8.33 8.48 2.58
N ASP A 152 7.08 8.40 3.05
CA ASP A 152 6.69 7.96 4.39
C ASP A 152 7.19 8.87 5.54
N ASP A 153 7.56 10.11 5.23
CA ASP A 153 8.05 11.11 6.19
C ASP A 153 6.95 12.09 6.59
N TYR A 154 6.69 12.22 7.89
CA TYR A 154 5.64 13.12 8.40
C TYR A 154 5.89 14.59 8.00
N ALA A 155 7.13 15.09 8.08
CA ALA A 155 7.43 16.46 7.74
C ALA A 155 7.16 16.75 6.26
N LYS A 156 7.44 15.79 5.37
CA LYS A 156 7.10 15.90 3.95
C LYS A 156 5.59 15.89 3.71
N VAL A 157 4.83 15.07 4.47
CA VAL A 157 3.36 15.09 4.42
C VAL A 157 2.82 16.45 4.87
N GLU A 158 3.34 17.00 5.95
CA GLU A 158 2.94 18.31 6.47
C GLU A 158 3.19 19.42 5.45
N ILE A 159 4.39 19.46 4.84
CA ILE A 159 4.73 20.39 3.76
C ILE A 159 3.79 20.20 2.56
N GLY A 160 3.54 18.94 2.15
CA GLY A 160 2.63 18.60 1.07
C GLY A 160 1.21 19.09 1.33
N CYS A 161 0.68 18.90 2.54
CA CYS A 161 -0.63 19.40 2.95
C CYS A 161 -0.68 20.93 2.87
N ALA A 162 0.34 21.64 3.38
CA ALA A 162 0.39 23.10 3.33
C ALA A 162 0.37 23.62 1.88
N GLN A 163 1.17 23.03 1.00
CA GLN A 163 1.18 23.36 -0.42
C GLN A 163 -0.17 23.12 -1.10
N LEU A 164 -0.78 21.95 -0.87
CA LEU A 164 -2.11 21.63 -1.42
C LEU A 164 -3.17 22.62 -0.95
N LEU A 165 -3.16 23.00 0.32
CA LEU A 165 -4.09 23.98 0.87
C LEU A 165 -3.88 25.38 0.28
N GLN A 166 -2.64 25.78 0.00
CA GLN A 166 -2.32 27.04 -0.70
C GLN A 166 -2.88 27.04 -2.14
N GLU A 167 -2.85 25.90 -2.82
CA GLU A 167 -3.48 25.70 -4.13
C GLU A 167 -5.03 25.64 -4.07
N GLY A 168 -5.61 25.81 -2.89
CA GLY A 168 -7.06 25.81 -2.69
C GLY A 168 -7.69 24.43 -2.76
N THR A 169 -6.93 23.38 -2.45
CA THR A 169 -7.42 22.00 -2.35
C THR A 169 -8.49 21.88 -1.26
N THR A 170 -9.59 21.22 -1.59
CA THR A 170 -10.74 21.03 -0.70
C THR A 170 -10.96 19.57 -0.31
N ALA A 171 -10.25 18.64 -0.93
CA ALA A 171 -10.19 17.24 -0.57
C ALA A 171 -8.79 16.68 -0.81
N ILE A 172 -8.31 15.81 0.06
CA ILE A 172 -7.00 15.16 -0.06
C ILE A 172 -7.18 13.65 0.02
N ILE A 173 -6.52 12.95 -0.89
CA ILE A 173 -6.42 11.50 -0.89
C ILE A 173 -5.02 11.13 -0.39
N ALA A 174 -4.97 10.25 0.58
CA ALA A 174 -3.73 9.68 1.10
C ALA A 174 -3.52 8.27 0.53
N SER A 175 -2.29 7.94 0.13
CA SER A 175 -2.01 6.70 -0.60
C SER A 175 -2.00 5.42 0.24
N ASP A 176 -1.87 5.52 1.55
CA ASP A 176 -1.77 4.38 2.48
C ASP A 176 -2.14 4.79 3.91
N GLY A 177 -2.13 3.81 4.85
CA GLY A 177 -2.56 4.03 6.23
C GLY A 177 -1.70 5.04 7.00
N ALA A 178 -0.38 5.00 6.84
CA ALA A 178 0.51 5.93 7.53
C ALA A 178 0.33 7.36 7.01
N ILE A 179 0.29 7.52 5.68
CA ILE A 179 0.05 8.81 5.03
C ILE A 179 -1.35 9.35 5.39
N SER A 180 -2.35 8.49 5.51
CA SER A 180 -3.70 8.87 5.94
C SER A 180 -3.70 9.49 7.34
N PHE A 181 -3.01 8.85 8.27
CA PHE A 181 -2.88 9.36 9.64
C PHE A 181 -2.12 10.69 9.68
N TYR A 182 -1.01 10.79 8.96
CA TYR A 182 -0.20 12.00 8.88
C TYR A 182 -0.94 13.16 8.22
N THR A 183 -1.65 12.91 7.12
CA THR A 183 -2.47 13.90 6.40
C THR A 183 -3.56 14.46 7.32
N ARG A 184 -4.28 13.57 8.03
CA ARG A 184 -5.28 14.00 9.01
C ARG A 184 -4.68 14.89 10.08
N HIS A 185 -3.59 14.45 10.69
CA HIS A 185 -2.91 15.21 11.75
C HIS A 185 -2.47 16.59 11.24
N ALA A 186 -1.79 16.64 10.09
CA ALA A 186 -1.33 17.89 9.49
C ALA A 186 -2.50 18.86 9.19
N CYS A 187 -3.60 18.38 8.61
CA CYS A 187 -4.77 19.21 8.34
C CYS A 187 -5.36 19.80 9.62
N ILE A 188 -5.47 19.02 10.70
CA ILE A 188 -5.98 19.49 12.00
C ILE A 188 -5.04 20.54 12.59
N GLN A 189 -3.72 20.33 12.57
CA GLN A 189 -2.74 21.31 13.05
C GLN A 189 -2.81 22.64 12.26
N MET A 190 -3.19 22.59 11.00
CA MET A 190 -3.42 23.77 10.15
C MET A 190 -4.85 24.37 10.32
N GLY A 191 -5.57 23.99 11.35
CA GLY A 191 -6.89 24.54 11.68
C GLY A 191 -8.02 24.08 10.77
N LYS A 192 -7.84 22.97 10.03
CA LYS A 192 -8.91 22.42 9.20
C LYS A 192 -9.84 21.53 10.04
N ILE A 193 -11.11 21.52 9.66
CA ILE A 193 -12.15 20.69 10.25
C ILE A 193 -12.62 19.70 9.19
N LEU A 194 -12.34 18.41 9.41
CA LEU A 194 -12.71 17.34 8.51
C LEU A 194 -14.24 17.29 8.36
N GLY A 195 -14.69 17.08 7.13
CA GLY A 195 -16.10 17.07 6.78
C GLY A 195 -16.77 18.45 6.69
N LYS A 196 -16.02 19.54 6.97
CA LYS A 196 -16.53 20.92 6.83
C LYS A 196 -15.77 21.74 5.81
N ASN A 197 -14.46 21.88 5.97
CA ASN A 197 -13.63 22.71 5.08
C ASN A 197 -12.49 21.93 4.41
N ILE A 198 -12.34 20.65 4.75
CA ILE A 198 -11.48 19.70 4.06
C ILE A 198 -12.09 18.29 4.15
N GLU A 199 -12.06 17.56 3.05
CA GLU A 199 -12.39 16.13 3.04
C GLU A 199 -11.11 15.30 2.91
N ILE A 200 -11.09 14.11 3.51
CA ILE A 200 -9.98 13.16 3.37
C ILE A 200 -10.54 11.81 2.91
N VAL A 201 -9.91 11.22 1.91
CA VAL A 201 -10.01 9.80 1.60
C VAL A 201 -8.73 9.15 2.07
N GLY A 202 -8.84 8.15 2.92
CA GLY A 202 -7.68 7.49 3.52
C GLY A 202 -7.79 5.97 3.53
N TYR A 203 -6.67 5.33 3.83
CA TYR A 203 -6.58 3.91 4.07
C TYR A 203 -6.58 3.65 5.58
N VAL A 204 -7.19 2.55 5.98
CA VAL A 204 -7.19 2.10 7.38
C VAL A 204 -6.67 0.68 7.44
N ASP A 205 -5.51 0.54 8.07
CA ASP A 205 -4.77 -0.73 8.15
C ASP A 205 -4.80 -1.34 9.57
N ALA A 206 -5.39 -0.65 10.56
CA ALA A 206 -5.41 -1.12 11.94
C ALA A 206 -6.84 -1.44 12.42
N PRO A 207 -7.02 -2.50 13.22
CA PRO A 207 -8.28 -2.76 13.89
C PRO A 207 -8.58 -1.60 14.85
N ASN A 208 -9.81 -1.09 14.84
CA ASN A 208 -10.33 0.00 15.67
C ASN A 208 -9.96 1.45 15.26
N THR A 209 -9.19 1.70 14.22
CA THR A 209 -8.99 3.07 13.71
C THR A 209 -10.23 3.61 13.00
N ASP A 210 -11.10 2.75 12.50
CA ASP A 210 -12.38 3.09 11.85
C ASP A 210 -13.31 3.89 12.79
N LEU A 211 -13.19 3.71 14.09
CA LEU A 211 -14.04 4.41 15.10
C LEU A 211 -13.55 5.84 15.41
N MET A 212 -12.33 6.19 15.00
CA MET A 212 -11.68 7.46 15.37
C MET A 212 -11.44 8.40 14.18
N ILE A 213 -11.86 8.02 12.96
CA ILE A 213 -11.46 8.71 11.74
C ILE A 213 -12.66 9.40 11.07
N ASP A 214 -12.62 10.74 11.04
CA ASP A 214 -13.60 11.59 10.37
C ASP A 214 -13.31 11.75 8.88
N TYR A 215 -13.01 10.65 8.16
CA TYR A 215 -12.76 10.70 6.73
C TYR A 215 -14.06 10.76 5.93
N PHE A 216 -13.97 11.34 4.72
CA PHE A 216 -15.05 11.28 3.74
C PHE A 216 -15.34 9.83 3.32
N ALA A 217 -14.26 9.10 3.03
CA ALA A 217 -14.31 7.67 2.75
C ALA A 217 -13.03 6.99 3.21
N THR A 218 -13.14 5.71 3.51
CA THR A 218 -12.05 4.86 3.95
C THR A 218 -11.92 3.67 3.01
N ILE A 219 -10.71 3.40 2.56
CA ILE A 219 -10.36 2.21 1.78
C ILE A 219 -9.70 1.21 2.74
N LYS A 220 -10.30 0.03 2.85
CA LYS A 220 -9.86 -1.06 3.73
C LYS A 220 -9.31 -2.20 2.90
N LEU A 221 -8.02 -2.49 3.08
CA LEU A 221 -7.36 -3.63 2.44
C LEU A 221 -7.67 -4.94 3.18
N PRO A 222 -7.85 -6.06 2.49
CA PRO A 222 -8.09 -7.38 3.11
C PRO A 222 -6.76 -8.01 3.58
N ILE A 223 -6.05 -7.34 4.51
CA ILE A 223 -4.66 -7.66 4.89
C ILE A 223 -4.54 -9.08 5.46
N ARG A 224 -5.44 -9.48 6.38
CA ARG A 224 -5.40 -10.81 6.98
C ARG A 224 -5.63 -11.91 5.95
N GLU A 225 -6.63 -11.71 5.07
CA GLU A 225 -6.90 -12.65 3.98
C GLU A 225 -5.72 -12.75 3.01
N ALA A 226 -5.12 -11.61 2.64
CA ALA A 226 -3.94 -11.59 1.78
C ALA A 226 -2.74 -12.30 2.42
N ALA A 227 -2.49 -12.08 3.69
CA ALA A 227 -1.42 -12.74 4.43
C ALA A 227 -1.67 -14.26 4.52
N HIS A 228 -2.88 -14.68 4.84
CA HIS A 228 -3.28 -16.09 4.86
C HIS A 228 -3.04 -16.75 3.49
N LYS A 229 -3.52 -16.11 2.40
CA LYS A 229 -3.29 -16.58 1.03
C LYS A 229 -1.80 -16.63 0.66
N ALA A 230 -0.98 -15.70 1.12
CA ALA A 230 0.46 -15.76 0.90
C ALA A 230 1.11 -16.93 1.67
N GLY A 231 0.60 -17.25 2.87
CA GLY A 231 0.98 -18.43 3.63
C GLY A 231 0.63 -19.74 2.91
N GLU A 232 -0.60 -19.86 2.42
CA GLU A 232 -1.04 -21.02 1.62
C GLU A 232 -0.19 -21.17 0.35
N GLU A 233 0.05 -20.04 -0.35
CA GLU A 233 0.77 -20.05 -1.62
C GLU A 233 2.24 -20.43 -1.46
N ILE A 234 2.94 -19.95 -0.41
CA ILE A 234 4.35 -20.35 -0.22
C ILE A 234 4.47 -21.83 0.11
N ILE A 235 3.55 -22.42 0.88
CA ILE A 235 3.52 -23.86 1.14
C ILE A 235 3.28 -24.63 -0.16
N SER A 236 2.36 -24.16 -1.01
CA SER A 236 2.13 -24.72 -2.35
C SER A 236 3.38 -24.67 -3.21
N CYS A 237 4.10 -23.55 -3.23
CA CYS A 237 5.35 -23.38 -3.99
C CYS A 237 6.48 -24.28 -3.47
N ILE A 238 6.57 -24.51 -2.14
CA ILE A 238 7.53 -25.45 -1.54
C ILE A 238 7.26 -26.89 -2.00
N GLN A 239 6.00 -27.27 -2.05
CA GLN A 239 5.59 -28.63 -2.48
C GLN A 239 5.66 -28.81 -3.99
N ASN A 240 5.37 -27.77 -4.77
CA ASN A 240 5.24 -27.79 -6.22
C ASN A 240 5.86 -26.53 -6.87
N PRO A 241 7.19 -26.45 -7.01
CA PRO A 241 7.87 -25.22 -7.44
C PRO A 241 7.52 -24.68 -8.84
N ASN A 242 6.85 -25.50 -9.67
CA ASN A 242 6.50 -25.13 -11.06
C ASN A 242 5.09 -24.49 -11.17
N ILE A 243 4.34 -24.42 -10.09
CA ILE A 243 3.01 -23.80 -10.09
C ILE A 243 3.15 -22.34 -9.70
N ILE A 244 2.57 -21.47 -10.51
CA ILE A 244 2.59 -20.01 -10.29
C ILE A 244 1.14 -19.52 -10.26
N HIS A 245 0.78 -18.85 -9.18
CA HIS A 245 -0.51 -18.18 -9.03
C HIS A 245 -0.32 -16.67 -8.86
N LYS A 246 -1.21 -15.92 -9.51
CA LYS A 246 -1.34 -14.46 -9.32
C LYS A 246 -2.66 -14.21 -8.61
N ILE A 247 -2.58 -13.95 -7.33
CA ILE A 247 -3.75 -13.75 -6.46
C ILE A 247 -3.90 -12.26 -6.22
N GLU A 248 -5.03 -11.70 -6.63
CA GLU A 248 -5.40 -10.32 -6.40
C GLU A 248 -6.67 -10.27 -5.53
N LEU A 249 -6.59 -9.55 -4.43
CA LEU A 249 -7.69 -9.33 -3.50
C LEU A 249 -8.12 -7.87 -3.56
N SER A 250 -9.43 -7.65 -3.65
CA SER A 250 -10.00 -6.31 -3.76
C SER A 250 -10.19 -5.66 -2.39
N ALA A 251 -9.84 -4.39 -2.29
CA ALA A 251 -10.17 -3.55 -1.14
C ALA A 251 -11.69 -3.33 -0.98
N THR A 252 -12.10 -2.81 0.15
CA THR A 252 -13.47 -2.36 0.41
C THR A 252 -13.48 -0.84 0.59
N LEU A 253 -14.42 -0.15 -0.06
CA LEU A 253 -14.67 1.28 0.13
C LEU A 253 -15.83 1.49 1.11
N ILE A 254 -15.60 2.31 2.12
CA ILE A 254 -16.59 2.64 3.15
C ILE A 254 -16.75 4.16 3.18
N PHE A 255 -17.92 4.66 2.80
CA PHE A 255 -18.26 6.06 2.96
C PHE A 255 -18.73 6.34 4.39
N ARG A 256 -18.35 7.51 4.92
CA ARG A 256 -18.86 7.98 6.19
C ARG A 256 -20.38 8.18 6.09
N GLN A 257 -21.12 7.63 7.03
CA GLN A 257 -22.53 7.96 7.18
C GLN A 257 -22.63 9.42 7.68
N SER A 258 -23.38 10.23 6.96
CA SER A 258 -23.66 11.64 7.27
C SER A 258 -24.67 11.77 8.39
#